data_9f650a213b73b78da2235231f9549ae2
#
_entry.id   9f650a213b73b78da2235231f9549ae2
#
_cell.length_a   1.000
_cell.length_b   1.000
_cell.length_c   1.000
_cell.angle_alpha   90.00
_cell.angle_beta   90.00
_cell.angle_gamma   90.00
#
_symmetry.space_group_name_H-M   'P 1'
#
loop_
_entity.id
_entity.type
_entity.pdbx_description
1 polymer ?
#
loop_
_entity_poly.entity_id
_entity_poly.type
_entity_poly.pdbx_seq_one_letter_code
_entity_poly.pdbx_strand_id
1 'polypeptide(L)'
;ISPLTFLVVNMTLIAILWKGNLQIQAGLLSQGMLIALVNYLLQILTELLKLAMMLTNLNQSFISAKRVQAIFELQDEDIEAPLEFRTSSQASTVLAIDQMTFTYPTASSPSLQEIHVSLTQGQSLGIIGGTGSGKSTLVNLIMNLYQPQIGLLAIFKDQKSPKNLKEWRSWVAYVPQKAELFRGTIRSNLSLGLDHEPSEQELWHALDMAQAADFVRDKDLGLDEPVESFGRNFSGGQRQRLTIARALMRPAPFLILDDSTSALDYLTESRLLAAIRDNLKSTSLIIVSQRTNSLKAVDQILVLDKGHQVGLGNHEELLATNKLYQDIHYSQHQKEVADEG
;
A
#
# COMPACT_ATOMS: atom_id res chain seq x y z
N ILE A 1 27.63 -29.27 13.88
CA ILE A 1 29.01 -29.77 14.04
C ILE A 1 29.38 -30.40 12.71
N SER A 2 30.49 -30.01 12.09
CA SER A 2 30.90 -30.59 10.81
C SER A 2 31.30 -32.05 10.97
N PRO A 3 31.06 -32.93 9.98
CA PRO A 3 31.49 -34.31 10.01
C PRO A 3 32.99 -34.45 10.29
N LEU A 4 33.77 -33.47 9.88
CA LEU A 4 35.21 -33.40 10.11
C LEU A 4 35.58 -33.30 11.61
N THR A 5 34.79 -32.51 12.37
CA THR A 5 35.00 -32.38 13.84
C THR A 5 34.74 -33.72 14.54
N PHE A 6 33.69 -34.43 14.14
CA PHE A 6 33.41 -35.78 14.66
C PHE A 6 34.53 -36.79 14.35
N LEU A 7 35.06 -36.76 13.14
CA LEU A 7 36.17 -37.61 12.73
C LEU A 7 37.41 -37.36 13.61
N VAL A 8 37.80 -36.10 13.79
CA VAL A 8 38.97 -35.73 14.62
C VAL A 8 38.78 -36.17 16.07
N VAL A 9 37.60 -35.95 16.65
CA VAL A 9 37.30 -36.35 18.03
C VAL A 9 37.37 -37.85 18.21
N ASN A 10 36.80 -38.65 17.32
CA ASN A 10 36.81 -40.11 17.40
C ASN A 10 38.23 -40.67 17.21
N MET A 11 39.02 -40.13 16.27
CA MET A 11 40.41 -40.52 16.09
C MET A 11 41.25 -40.22 17.33
N THR A 12 41.02 -39.06 17.96
CA THR A 12 41.72 -38.70 19.22
C THR A 12 41.33 -39.62 20.36
N LEU A 13 40.05 -39.99 20.51
CA LEU A 13 39.58 -40.96 21.51
C LEU A 13 40.24 -42.34 21.32
N ILE A 14 40.28 -42.83 20.09
CA ILE A 14 40.96 -44.12 19.76
C ILE A 14 42.44 -44.07 20.14
N ALA A 15 43.15 -42.99 19.82
CA ALA A 15 44.57 -42.82 20.17
C ALA A 15 44.82 -42.80 21.69
N ILE A 16 43.87 -42.11 22.45
CA ILE A 16 43.96 -42.07 23.92
C ILE A 16 43.69 -43.43 24.54
N LEU A 17 42.71 -44.18 24.08
CA LEU A 17 42.41 -45.51 24.55
C LEU A 17 43.54 -46.46 24.26
N TRP A 18 44.14 -46.40 23.07
CA TRP A 18 45.30 -47.24 22.70
C TRP A 18 46.55 -46.96 23.57
N LYS A 19 46.94 -45.67 23.67
CA LYS A 19 48.06 -45.27 24.53
C LYS A 19 47.81 -45.56 26.00
N GLY A 20 46.57 -45.28 26.48
CA GLY A 20 46.18 -45.57 27.86
C GLY A 20 46.29 -47.05 28.23
N ASN A 21 45.84 -47.94 27.32
CA ASN A 21 45.98 -49.38 27.53
C ASN A 21 47.47 -49.84 27.66
N LEU A 22 48.34 -49.28 26.86
CA LEU A 22 49.79 -49.55 26.97
C LEU A 22 50.36 -49.09 28.33
N GLN A 23 49.90 -47.95 28.85
CA GLN A 23 50.33 -47.47 30.17
C GLN A 23 49.77 -48.29 31.34
N ILE A 24 48.54 -48.83 31.17
CA ILE A 24 48.00 -49.78 32.16
C ILE A 24 48.76 -51.03 32.22
N GLN A 25 49.20 -51.64 31.08
CA GLN A 25 50.07 -52.83 31.03
C GLN A 25 51.43 -52.60 31.66
N ALA A 26 51.94 -51.36 31.56
CA ALA A 26 53.18 -50.94 32.19
C ALA A 26 53.04 -50.62 33.70
N GLY A 27 51.87 -50.75 34.28
CA GLY A 27 51.59 -50.42 35.69
C GLY A 27 51.59 -48.96 36.06
N LEU A 28 51.65 -48.07 35.05
CA LEU A 28 51.73 -46.62 35.27
C LEU A 28 50.36 -45.93 35.38
N LEU A 29 49.26 -46.57 34.94
CA LEU A 29 47.95 -46.03 34.96
C LEU A 29 46.90 -47.07 35.43
N SER A 30 45.91 -46.68 36.21
CA SER A 30 44.82 -47.60 36.54
C SER A 30 43.68 -47.48 35.49
N GLN A 31 42.86 -48.55 35.34
CA GLN A 31 41.72 -48.55 34.44
C GLN A 31 40.75 -47.41 34.78
N GLY A 32 40.52 -47.14 36.09
CA GLY A 32 39.66 -46.04 36.56
C GLY A 32 40.17 -44.67 36.14
N MET A 33 41.51 -44.45 36.16
CA MET A 33 42.09 -43.17 35.70
C MET A 33 41.91 -42.96 34.19
N LEU A 34 42.03 -44.03 33.37
CA LEU A 34 41.77 -43.90 31.93
C LEU A 34 40.31 -43.55 31.62
N ILE A 35 39.35 -44.18 32.30
CA ILE A 35 37.94 -43.89 32.17
C ILE A 35 37.62 -42.44 32.58
N ALA A 36 38.20 -42.02 33.71
CA ALA A 36 38.03 -40.61 34.18
C ALA A 36 38.60 -39.61 33.16
N LEU A 37 39.79 -39.89 32.59
CA LEU A 37 40.41 -39.04 31.56
C LEU A 37 39.52 -38.91 30.32
N VAL A 38 38.95 -40.00 29.81
CA VAL A 38 38.06 -39.99 28.65
C VAL A 38 36.77 -39.18 28.96
N ASN A 39 36.17 -39.38 30.14
CA ASN A 39 34.98 -38.65 30.55
C ASN A 39 35.24 -37.15 30.65
N TYR A 40 36.36 -36.74 31.25
CA TYR A 40 36.73 -35.30 31.32
C TYR A 40 36.98 -34.70 29.95
N LEU A 41 37.62 -35.42 29.03
CA LEU A 41 37.82 -34.94 27.66
C LEU A 41 36.49 -34.73 26.92
N LEU A 42 35.58 -35.70 27.03
CA LEU A 42 34.24 -35.57 26.43
C LEU A 42 33.44 -34.41 27.04
N GLN A 43 33.54 -34.20 28.35
CA GLN A 43 32.92 -33.10 29.03
C GLN A 43 33.49 -31.75 28.60
N ILE A 44 34.81 -31.60 28.55
CA ILE A 44 35.47 -30.39 28.07
C ILE A 44 35.06 -30.09 26.63
N LEU A 45 35.06 -31.09 25.75
CA LEU A 45 34.61 -30.92 24.38
C LEU A 45 33.18 -30.42 24.30
N THR A 46 32.29 -31.03 25.08
CA THR A 46 30.87 -30.60 25.10
C THR A 46 30.71 -29.16 25.54
N GLU A 47 31.46 -28.75 26.58
CA GLU A 47 31.38 -27.35 27.05
C GLU A 47 32.01 -26.36 26.05
N LEU A 48 33.07 -26.73 25.34
CA LEU A 48 33.65 -25.92 24.25
C LEU A 48 32.64 -25.76 23.08
N LEU A 49 31.92 -26.81 22.73
CA LEU A 49 30.88 -26.73 21.70
C LEU A 49 29.72 -25.84 22.13
N LYS A 50 29.29 -25.93 23.38
CA LYS A 50 28.26 -25.02 23.93
C LYS A 50 28.71 -23.54 23.87
N LEU A 51 29.99 -23.30 24.23
CA LEU A 51 30.54 -21.95 24.16
C LEU A 51 30.56 -21.43 22.71
N ALA A 52 30.96 -22.24 21.73
CA ALA A 52 30.92 -21.86 20.32
C ALA A 52 29.51 -21.55 19.83
N MET A 53 28.52 -22.38 20.23
CA MET A 53 27.10 -22.10 19.92
C MET A 53 26.60 -20.83 20.60
N MET A 54 27.00 -20.57 21.84
CA MET A 54 26.65 -19.34 22.56
C MET A 54 27.18 -18.10 21.84
N LEU A 55 28.42 -18.11 21.35
CA LEU A 55 28.99 -17.00 20.57
C LEU A 55 28.21 -16.75 19.28
N THR A 56 27.79 -17.82 18.59
CA THR A 56 26.99 -17.71 17.38
C THR A 56 25.61 -17.10 17.70
N ASN A 57 24.95 -17.54 18.75
CA ASN A 57 23.65 -17.01 19.19
C ASN A 57 23.76 -15.54 19.62
N LEU A 58 24.85 -15.16 20.31
CA LEU A 58 25.11 -13.76 20.67
C LEU A 58 25.21 -12.86 19.45
N ASN A 59 25.94 -13.29 18.40
CA ASN A 59 26.00 -12.51 17.16
C ASN A 59 24.64 -12.33 16.48
N GLN A 60 23.83 -13.38 16.42
CA GLN A 60 22.48 -13.30 15.87
C GLN A 60 21.59 -12.38 16.71
N SER A 61 21.70 -12.46 18.04
CA SER A 61 20.96 -11.58 18.96
C SER A 61 21.37 -10.12 18.78
N PHE A 62 22.65 -9.83 18.57
CA PHE A 62 23.15 -8.47 18.31
C PHE A 62 22.60 -7.90 17.00
N ILE A 63 22.56 -8.71 15.93
CA ILE A 63 21.98 -8.30 14.64
C ILE A 63 20.48 -8.02 14.80
N SER A 64 19.78 -8.87 15.54
CA SER A 64 18.33 -8.69 15.81
C SER A 64 18.08 -7.44 16.66
N ALA A 65 18.88 -7.22 17.69
CA ALA A 65 18.80 -6.02 18.53
C ALA A 65 19.01 -4.73 17.71
N LYS A 66 20.01 -4.71 16.81
CA LYS A 66 20.22 -3.57 15.90
C LYS A 66 19.00 -3.28 15.00
N ARG A 67 18.35 -4.33 14.48
CA ARG A 67 17.12 -4.15 13.67
C ARG A 67 15.98 -3.56 14.48
N VAL A 68 15.80 -4.03 15.71
CA VAL A 68 14.80 -3.49 16.63
C VAL A 68 15.12 -2.03 16.98
N GLN A 69 16.39 -1.76 17.32
CA GLN A 69 16.82 -0.39 17.63
C GLN A 69 16.60 0.56 16.45
N ALA A 70 16.90 0.13 15.21
CA ALA A 70 16.66 0.94 14.02
C ALA A 70 15.19 1.33 13.85
N ILE A 71 14.25 0.49 14.31
CA ILE A 71 12.82 0.83 14.28
C ILE A 71 12.50 1.86 15.35
N PHE A 72 13.07 1.74 16.56
CA PHE A 72 12.87 2.73 17.64
C PHE A 72 13.53 4.08 17.35
N GLU A 73 14.55 4.12 16.50
CA GLU A 73 15.22 5.35 16.06
C GLU A 73 14.48 6.06 14.91
N LEU A 74 13.47 5.41 14.31
CA LEU A 74 12.61 6.07 13.32
C LEU A 74 11.85 7.20 14.03
N GLN A 75 11.94 8.39 13.48
CA GLN A 75 11.14 9.51 13.96
C GLN A 75 9.68 9.27 13.57
N ASP A 76 8.79 9.40 14.55
CA ASP A 76 7.35 9.39 14.28
C ASP A 76 6.98 10.59 13.41
N GLU A 77 6.08 10.36 12.47
CA GLU A 77 5.54 11.45 11.65
C GLU A 77 4.66 12.33 12.55
N ASP A 78 5.06 13.58 12.75
CA ASP A 78 4.24 14.54 13.48
C ASP A 78 3.11 15.04 12.56
N ILE A 79 1.97 14.37 12.65
CA ILE A 79 0.80 14.70 11.83
C ILE A 79 0.13 16.03 12.24
N GLU A 80 0.48 16.58 13.41
CA GLU A 80 -0.03 17.86 13.91
C GLU A 80 0.95 19.01 13.69
N ALA A 81 2.19 18.71 13.24
CA ALA A 81 3.16 19.74 12.90
C ALA A 81 2.58 20.71 11.83
N PRO A 82 2.75 22.02 12.03
CA PRO A 82 2.23 23.00 11.10
C PRO A 82 2.88 22.87 9.73
N LEU A 83 2.06 22.81 8.68
CA LEU A 83 2.51 22.92 7.30
C LEU A 83 2.68 24.38 6.91
N GLU A 84 3.48 24.62 5.88
CA GLU A 84 3.60 25.95 5.29
C GLU A 84 2.23 26.44 4.81
N PHE A 85 1.77 27.55 5.38
CA PHE A 85 0.48 28.11 5.00
C PHE A 85 0.56 28.73 3.61
N ARG A 86 -0.39 28.35 2.74
CA ARG A 86 -0.50 28.85 1.37
C ARG A 86 -1.93 29.29 1.10
N THR A 87 -2.06 30.32 0.29
CA THR A 87 -3.36 30.77 -0.23
C THR A 87 -3.37 30.59 -1.73
N SER A 88 -4.49 30.10 -2.26
CA SER A 88 -4.68 30.05 -3.71
C SER A 88 -4.89 31.45 -4.29
N SER A 89 -4.22 31.73 -5.39
CA SER A 89 -4.43 32.98 -6.16
C SER A 89 -5.76 33.00 -6.92
N GLN A 90 -6.34 31.83 -7.17
CA GLN A 90 -7.65 31.66 -7.82
C GLN A 90 -8.67 31.12 -6.85
N ALA A 91 -9.80 31.80 -6.73
CA ALA A 91 -10.83 31.49 -5.72
C ALA A 91 -11.40 30.06 -5.79
N SER A 92 -11.40 29.46 -6.97
CA SER A 92 -11.97 28.13 -7.22
C SER A 92 -10.95 26.98 -7.24
N THR A 93 -9.63 27.26 -7.20
CA THR A 93 -8.61 26.20 -7.26
C THR A 93 -8.61 25.38 -5.98
N VAL A 94 -8.69 24.06 -6.13
CA VAL A 94 -8.64 23.10 -5.02
C VAL A 94 -7.39 22.21 -5.05
N LEU A 95 -6.82 21.96 -6.24
CA LEU A 95 -5.54 21.26 -6.42
C LEU A 95 -4.66 22.09 -7.35
N ALA A 96 -3.42 22.32 -6.94
CA ALA A 96 -2.39 22.92 -7.77
C ALA A 96 -1.12 22.08 -7.73
N ILE A 97 -0.69 21.63 -8.88
CA ILE A 97 0.59 20.95 -9.11
C ILE A 97 1.31 21.75 -10.17
N ASP A 98 2.51 22.24 -9.85
CA ASP A 98 3.29 23.06 -10.77
C ASP A 98 4.76 22.66 -10.75
N GLN A 99 5.31 22.32 -11.93
CA GLN A 99 6.68 21.86 -12.15
C GLN A 99 7.14 20.78 -11.18
N MET A 100 6.21 19.91 -10.77
CA MET A 100 6.47 18.94 -9.72
C MET A 100 7.34 17.80 -10.21
N THR A 101 8.48 17.60 -9.53
CA THR A 101 9.37 16.45 -9.74
C THR A 101 9.58 15.69 -8.43
N PHE A 102 9.52 14.36 -8.52
CA PHE A 102 9.66 13.49 -7.37
C PHE A 102 10.51 12.27 -7.67
N THR A 103 11.42 11.97 -6.72
CA THR A 103 12.27 10.77 -6.71
C THR A 103 12.11 10.04 -5.38
N TYR A 104 11.87 8.72 -5.38
CA TYR A 104 11.87 7.94 -4.14
C TYR A 104 13.27 7.92 -3.51
N PRO A 105 13.39 7.90 -2.17
CA PRO A 105 14.71 7.96 -1.48
C PRO A 105 15.71 6.87 -1.93
N THR A 106 15.21 5.74 -2.40
CA THR A 106 16.03 4.59 -2.85
C THR A 106 16.21 4.51 -4.36
N ALA A 107 15.61 5.42 -5.13
CA ALA A 107 15.67 5.43 -6.58
C ALA A 107 16.79 6.35 -7.09
N SER A 108 17.39 5.97 -8.21
CA SER A 108 18.44 6.76 -8.90
C SER A 108 17.91 7.73 -9.93
N SER A 109 16.62 7.62 -10.28
CA SER A 109 15.96 8.47 -11.28
C SER A 109 14.59 8.94 -10.79
N PRO A 110 14.11 10.09 -11.24
CA PRO A 110 12.79 10.59 -10.91
C PRO A 110 11.68 9.63 -11.33
N SER A 111 10.69 9.49 -10.47
CA SER A 111 9.47 8.72 -10.74
C SER A 111 8.38 9.58 -11.36
N LEU A 112 8.44 10.90 -11.15
CA LEU A 112 7.62 11.92 -11.81
C LEU A 112 8.49 13.11 -12.13
N GLN A 113 8.28 13.73 -13.31
CA GLN A 113 9.06 14.87 -13.78
C GLN A 113 8.14 15.91 -14.40
N GLU A 114 8.30 17.17 -13.96
CA GLU A 114 7.67 18.36 -14.52
C GLU A 114 6.14 18.21 -14.70
N ILE A 115 5.46 17.72 -13.67
CA ILE A 115 4.00 17.55 -13.70
C ILE A 115 3.31 18.90 -13.43
N HIS A 116 2.32 19.24 -14.28
CA HIS A 116 1.49 20.44 -14.19
C HIS A 116 0.01 20.05 -14.24
N VAL A 117 -0.73 20.27 -13.16
CA VAL A 117 -2.18 20.04 -13.11
C VAL A 117 -2.82 21.08 -12.20
N SER A 118 -3.92 21.65 -12.64
CA SER A 118 -4.76 22.50 -11.82
C SER A 118 -6.22 22.00 -11.89
N LEU A 119 -6.86 21.89 -10.73
CA LEU A 119 -8.24 21.43 -10.61
C LEU A 119 -9.05 22.46 -9.81
N THR A 120 -10.24 22.79 -10.29
CA THR A 120 -11.17 23.64 -9.56
C THR A 120 -12.23 22.81 -8.84
N GLN A 121 -12.89 23.41 -7.87
CA GLN A 121 -13.89 22.74 -7.03
C GLN A 121 -14.98 22.07 -7.87
N GLY A 122 -15.25 20.80 -7.54
CA GLY A 122 -16.25 19.98 -8.23
C GLY A 122 -15.82 19.42 -9.59
N GLN A 123 -14.63 19.82 -10.10
CA GLN A 123 -14.08 19.20 -11.30
C GLN A 123 -13.52 17.82 -11.04
N SER A 124 -13.45 17.03 -12.11
CA SER A 124 -12.91 15.67 -12.12
C SER A 124 -11.63 15.59 -12.94
N LEU A 125 -10.64 14.85 -12.39
CA LEU A 125 -9.37 14.53 -13.04
C LEU A 125 -9.25 13.03 -13.26
N GLY A 126 -9.08 12.62 -14.50
CA GLY A 126 -8.67 11.26 -14.86
C GLY A 126 -7.14 11.16 -14.92
N ILE A 127 -6.56 10.07 -14.44
CA ILE A 127 -5.13 9.79 -14.56
C ILE A 127 -4.99 8.46 -15.30
N ILE A 128 -4.34 8.47 -16.47
CA ILE A 128 -4.13 7.29 -17.31
C ILE A 128 -2.67 7.14 -17.71
N GLY A 129 -2.26 5.94 -17.99
CA GLY A 129 -0.91 5.58 -18.45
C GLY A 129 -0.62 4.11 -18.23
N GLY A 130 0.44 3.60 -18.82
CA GLY A 130 0.89 2.23 -18.68
C GLY A 130 1.32 1.87 -17.24
N THR A 131 1.64 0.59 -17.03
CA THR A 131 2.26 0.15 -15.76
C THR A 131 3.62 0.82 -15.59
N GLY A 132 3.90 1.35 -14.38
CA GLY A 132 5.14 2.07 -14.11
C GLY A 132 5.18 3.52 -14.64
N SER A 133 4.07 4.07 -15.14
CA SER A 133 4.02 5.47 -15.61
C SER A 133 4.01 6.54 -14.52
N GLY A 134 3.88 6.15 -13.23
CA GLY A 134 3.89 7.09 -12.10
C GLY A 134 2.52 7.40 -11.49
N LYS A 135 1.41 6.76 -11.93
CA LYS A 135 0.06 7.03 -11.41
C LYS A 135 -0.05 6.89 -9.91
N SER A 136 0.35 5.75 -9.36
CA SER A 136 0.30 5.51 -7.90
C SER A 136 1.25 6.43 -7.12
N THR A 137 2.37 6.82 -7.73
CA THR A 137 3.28 7.82 -7.15
C THR A 137 2.58 9.17 -7.04
N LEU A 138 1.86 9.60 -8.08
CA LEU A 138 1.12 10.85 -8.06
C LEU A 138 0.00 10.83 -7.00
N VAL A 139 -0.74 9.73 -6.89
CA VAL A 139 -1.75 9.55 -5.83
C VAL A 139 -1.12 9.63 -4.44
N ASN A 140 0.00 8.97 -4.20
CA ASN A 140 0.71 9.01 -2.92
C ASN A 140 1.17 10.43 -2.56
N LEU A 141 1.58 11.22 -3.54
CA LEU A 141 1.94 12.64 -3.35
C LEU A 141 0.69 13.49 -3.04
N ILE A 142 -0.42 13.29 -3.74
CA ILE A 142 -1.69 14.00 -3.46
C ILE A 142 -2.20 13.67 -2.05
N MET A 143 -2.03 12.42 -1.58
CA MET A 143 -2.34 12.03 -0.19
C MET A 143 -1.32 12.54 0.84
N ASN A 144 -0.26 13.21 0.39
CA ASN A 144 0.86 13.66 1.21
C ASN A 144 1.50 12.54 2.04
N LEU A 145 1.69 11.36 1.42
CA LEU A 145 2.51 10.28 1.95
C LEU A 145 3.99 10.49 1.64
N TYR A 146 4.27 11.28 0.61
CA TYR A 146 5.58 11.79 0.22
C TYR A 146 5.46 13.24 -0.18
N GLN A 147 6.58 13.97 -0.10
CA GLN A 147 6.67 15.38 -0.56
C GLN A 147 7.56 15.47 -1.79
N PRO A 148 7.21 16.29 -2.79
CA PRO A 148 8.06 16.51 -3.95
C PRO A 148 9.34 17.26 -3.57
N GLN A 149 10.44 16.95 -4.24
CA GLN A 149 11.72 17.65 -4.03
C GLN A 149 11.76 18.97 -4.79
N ILE A 150 11.07 19.07 -5.93
CA ILE A 150 11.04 20.26 -6.80
C ILE A 150 9.59 20.56 -7.14
N GLY A 151 9.29 21.85 -7.29
CA GLY A 151 7.97 22.33 -7.68
C GLY A 151 6.98 22.44 -6.54
N LEU A 152 5.71 22.58 -6.88
CA LEU A 152 4.60 22.78 -5.95
C LEU A 152 3.60 21.63 -6.07
N LEU A 153 3.16 21.13 -4.93
CA LEU A 153 1.90 20.39 -4.78
C LEU A 153 1.14 21.01 -3.61
N ALA A 154 -0.06 21.49 -3.84
CA ALA A 154 -0.90 22.09 -2.82
C ALA A 154 -2.38 21.73 -3.05
N ILE A 155 -3.11 21.52 -1.95
CA ILE A 155 -4.56 21.40 -1.95
C ILE A 155 -5.17 22.55 -1.18
N PHE A 156 -6.38 22.93 -1.55
CA PHE A 156 -7.05 24.07 -0.97
C PHE A 156 -8.52 23.74 -0.67
N LYS A 157 -9.03 24.34 0.40
CA LYS A 157 -10.44 24.43 0.73
C LYS A 157 -10.71 25.87 1.13
N ASP A 158 -11.70 26.49 0.51
CA ASP A 158 -12.01 27.91 0.74
C ASP A 158 -10.74 28.80 0.61
N GLN A 159 -9.95 28.58 -0.43
CA GLN A 159 -8.69 29.26 -0.76
C GLN A 159 -7.54 29.06 0.25
N LYS A 160 -7.70 28.26 1.27
CA LYS A 160 -6.69 28.00 2.31
C LYS A 160 -6.10 26.62 2.18
N SER A 161 -4.80 26.50 2.37
CA SER A 161 -4.14 25.20 2.49
C SER A 161 -4.42 24.56 3.87
N PRO A 162 -4.26 23.23 4.00
CA PRO A 162 -4.36 22.54 5.29
C PRO A 162 -3.30 23.06 6.26
N LYS A 163 -3.64 23.12 7.55
CA LYS A 163 -2.75 23.58 8.61
C LYS A 163 -1.66 22.56 8.97
N ASN A 164 -1.99 21.28 8.84
CA ASN A 164 -1.13 20.15 9.19
C ASN A 164 -1.49 18.90 8.36
N LEU A 165 -0.74 17.82 8.51
CA LEU A 165 -0.97 16.56 7.80
C LEU A 165 -2.29 15.89 8.18
N LYS A 166 -2.74 16.02 9.42
CA LYS A 166 -4.02 15.48 9.88
C LYS A 166 -5.18 16.13 9.11
N GLU A 167 -5.16 17.46 9.00
CA GLU A 167 -6.15 18.20 8.21
C GLU A 167 -6.05 17.86 6.72
N TRP A 168 -4.82 17.80 6.15
CA TRP A 168 -4.60 17.38 4.77
C TRP A 168 -5.27 16.03 4.47
N ARG A 169 -4.97 15.01 5.27
CA ARG A 169 -5.52 13.66 5.10
C ARG A 169 -7.00 13.57 5.39
N SER A 170 -7.55 14.47 6.19
CA SER A 170 -9.00 14.56 6.40
C SER A 170 -9.75 15.10 5.18
N TRP A 171 -9.07 15.87 4.31
CA TRP A 171 -9.67 16.41 3.09
C TRP A 171 -9.66 15.43 1.92
N VAL A 172 -9.01 14.28 2.05
CA VAL A 172 -8.89 13.28 0.99
C VAL A 172 -9.56 11.98 1.42
N ALA A 173 -10.65 11.60 0.76
CA ALA A 173 -11.20 10.25 0.83
C ALA A 173 -10.53 9.40 -0.26
N TYR A 174 -10.02 8.23 0.10
CA TYR A 174 -9.23 7.39 -0.80
C TYR A 174 -9.80 5.98 -0.87
N VAL A 175 -9.97 5.49 -2.08
CA VAL A 175 -10.33 4.10 -2.39
C VAL A 175 -9.15 3.42 -3.07
N PRO A 176 -8.47 2.49 -2.40
CA PRO A 176 -7.31 1.81 -2.96
C PRO A 176 -7.68 0.83 -4.07
N GLN A 177 -6.71 0.53 -4.93
CA GLN A 177 -6.83 -0.47 -5.98
C GLN A 177 -7.27 -1.84 -5.44
N LYS A 178 -6.68 -2.28 -4.32
CA LYS A 178 -7.04 -3.53 -3.66
C LYS A 178 -8.11 -3.29 -2.61
N ALA A 179 -9.30 -3.81 -2.86
CA ALA A 179 -10.40 -3.73 -1.91
C ALA A 179 -10.15 -4.62 -0.71
N GLU A 180 -9.95 -4.01 0.45
CA GLU A 180 -9.76 -4.70 1.72
C GLU A 180 -10.81 -4.27 2.74
N LEU A 181 -11.51 -5.25 3.30
CA LEU A 181 -12.48 -5.06 4.37
C LEU A 181 -11.93 -5.62 5.68
N PHE A 182 -12.27 -4.99 6.78
CA PHE A 182 -11.89 -5.43 8.12
C PHE A 182 -12.90 -6.44 8.66
N ARG A 183 -12.41 -7.38 9.46
CA ARG A 183 -13.28 -8.32 10.16
C ARG A 183 -14.25 -7.57 11.08
N GLY A 184 -15.53 -7.88 10.99
CA GLY A 184 -16.60 -7.23 11.74
C GLY A 184 -17.92 -7.38 11.02
N THR A 185 -18.65 -6.29 10.84
CA THR A 185 -19.90 -6.22 10.07
C THR A 185 -19.76 -5.22 8.90
N ILE A 186 -20.72 -5.21 7.98
CA ILE A 186 -20.80 -4.15 6.95
C ILE A 186 -20.89 -2.79 7.64
N ARG A 187 -21.77 -2.63 8.62
CA ARG A 187 -21.92 -1.40 9.44
C ARG A 187 -20.57 -0.94 10.00
N SER A 188 -19.85 -1.82 10.69
CA SER A 188 -18.56 -1.47 11.29
C SER A 188 -17.50 -1.06 10.27
N ASN A 189 -17.52 -1.65 9.07
CA ASN A 189 -16.63 -1.26 7.97
C ASN A 189 -16.96 0.12 7.41
N LEU A 190 -18.23 0.46 7.25
CA LEU A 190 -18.68 1.77 6.75
C LEU A 190 -18.42 2.88 7.79
N SER A 191 -18.56 2.58 9.07
CA SER A 191 -18.34 3.53 10.18
C SER A 191 -16.86 3.78 10.51
N LEU A 192 -15.95 3.04 9.86
CA LEU A 192 -14.54 3.07 10.19
C LEU A 192 -13.93 4.46 9.94
N GLY A 193 -13.34 5.06 11.00
CA GLY A 193 -12.66 6.35 10.93
C GLY A 193 -13.58 7.56 10.84
N LEU A 194 -14.85 7.40 11.20
CA LEU A 194 -15.77 8.52 11.43
C LEU A 194 -15.65 9.00 12.88
N ASP A 195 -15.81 10.31 13.07
CA ASP A 195 -15.80 10.95 14.39
C ASP A 195 -17.14 10.85 15.12
N HIS A 196 -18.18 10.30 14.45
CA HIS A 196 -19.54 10.12 14.96
C HIS A 196 -20.10 8.76 14.57
N GLU A 197 -21.10 8.30 15.27
CA GLU A 197 -21.87 7.10 14.89
C GLU A 197 -22.85 7.47 13.78
N PRO A 198 -22.73 6.89 12.57
CA PRO A 198 -23.60 7.23 11.46
C PRO A 198 -25.01 6.65 11.66
N SER A 199 -26.00 7.40 11.22
CA SER A 199 -27.37 6.92 11.13
C SER A 199 -27.52 5.84 10.06
N GLU A 200 -28.55 5.00 10.17
CA GLU A 200 -28.85 4.01 9.13
C GLU A 200 -29.12 4.65 7.76
N GLN A 201 -29.71 5.83 7.75
CA GLN A 201 -29.97 6.55 6.52
C GLN A 201 -28.67 6.96 5.80
N GLU A 202 -27.66 7.41 6.53
CA GLU A 202 -26.34 7.74 5.97
C GLU A 202 -25.66 6.50 5.42
N LEU A 203 -25.72 5.38 6.14
CA LEU A 203 -25.14 4.09 5.71
C LEU A 203 -25.78 3.60 4.41
N TRP A 204 -27.13 3.61 4.34
CA TRP A 204 -27.84 3.19 3.13
C TRP A 204 -27.61 4.14 1.97
N HIS A 205 -27.54 5.44 2.21
CA HIS A 205 -27.22 6.42 1.17
C HIS A 205 -25.84 6.19 0.55
N ALA A 206 -24.83 5.93 1.36
CA ALA A 206 -23.49 5.60 0.87
C ALA A 206 -23.47 4.28 0.08
N LEU A 207 -24.23 3.27 0.52
CA LEU A 207 -24.38 1.99 -0.19
C LEU A 207 -25.13 2.17 -1.52
N ASP A 208 -26.16 2.99 -1.56
CA ASP A 208 -26.90 3.29 -2.80
C ASP A 208 -25.98 4.01 -3.81
N MET A 209 -25.24 5.03 -3.39
CA MET A 209 -24.25 5.70 -4.24
C MET A 209 -23.18 4.72 -4.76
N ALA A 210 -22.71 3.82 -3.91
CA ALA A 210 -21.71 2.80 -4.28
C ALA A 210 -22.29 1.62 -5.06
N GLN A 211 -23.58 1.64 -5.43
CA GLN A 211 -24.28 0.53 -6.10
C GLN A 211 -24.21 -0.78 -5.30
N ALA A 212 -24.17 -0.68 -3.97
CA ALA A 212 -24.00 -1.81 -3.06
C ALA A 212 -25.28 -2.17 -2.30
N ALA A 213 -26.26 -1.28 -2.25
CA ALA A 213 -27.45 -1.43 -1.41
C ALA A 213 -28.25 -2.70 -1.73
N ASP A 214 -28.44 -3.05 -3.00
CA ASP A 214 -29.24 -4.21 -3.41
C ASP A 214 -28.69 -5.50 -2.81
N PHE A 215 -27.42 -5.82 -3.03
CA PHE A 215 -26.86 -7.06 -2.50
C PHE A 215 -26.70 -7.05 -0.97
N VAL A 216 -26.64 -5.88 -0.32
CA VAL A 216 -26.62 -5.79 1.14
C VAL A 216 -28.03 -6.04 1.71
N ARG A 217 -29.08 -5.54 1.05
CA ARG A 217 -30.49 -5.82 1.42
C ARG A 217 -30.85 -7.31 1.28
N ASP A 218 -30.22 -8.00 0.30
CA ASP A 218 -30.42 -9.43 0.05
C ASP A 218 -29.70 -10.33 1.10
N LYS A 219 -28.90 -9.74 1.99
CA LYS A 219 -28.27 -10.49 3.10
C LYS A 219 -29.22 -10.65 4.28
N ASP A 220 -29.18 -11.80 4.94
CA ASP A 220 -30.07 -12.12 6.07
C ASP A 220 -30.00 -11.10 7.20
N LEU A 221 -28.82 -10.54 7.46
CA LEU A 221 -28.56 -9.55 8.51
C LEU A 221 -28.34 -8.12 7.98
N GLY A 222 -28.45 -7.89 6.67
CA GLY A 222 -28.33 -6.58 6.06
C GLY A 222 -27.02 -5.86 6.43
N LEU A 223 -27.12 -4.68 7.08
CA LEU A 223 -25.95 -3.92 7.55
C LEU A 223 -25.10 -4.66 8.60
N ASP A 224 -25.70 -5.56 9.34
CA ASP A 224 -25.03 -6.33 10.40
C ASP A 224 -24.50 -7.68 9.90
N GLU A 225 -24.55 -7.91 8.58
CA GLU A 225 -23.93 -9.08 7.94
C GLU A 225 -22.45 -9.16 8.28
N PRO A 226 -21.96 -10.33 8.75
CA PRO A 226 -20.57 -10.53 9.09
C PRO A 226 -19.64 -10.35 7.89
N VAL A 227 -18.53 -9.67 8.14
CA VAL A 227 -17.40 -9.52 7.20
C VAL A 227 -16.23 -10.32 7.74
N GLU A 228 -15.79 -11.34 7.00
CA GLU A 228 -14.57 -12.07 7.32
C GLU A 228 -13.32 -11.24 7.04
N SER A 229 -12.17 -11.67 7.58
CA SER A 229 -10.89 -11.02 7.32
C SER A 229 -10.66 -10.83 5.82
N PHE A 230 -10.37 -9.59 5.41
CA PHE A 230 -10.22 -9.17 4.00
C PHE A 230 -11.49 -9.31 3.15
N GLY A 231 -12.66 -9.51 3.76
CA GLY A 231 -13.94 -9.64 3.05
C GLY A 231 -14.05 -10.90 2.19
N ARG A 232 -13.43 -12.02 2.60
CA ARG A 232 -13.34 -13.26 1.80
C ARG A 232 -14.71 -13.85 1.44
N ASN A 233 -15.72 -13.59 2.26
CA ASN A 233 -17.11 -14.02 2.06
C ASN A 233 -17.89 -13.15 1.04
N PHE A 234 -17.24 -12.13 0.45
CA PHE A 234 -17.82 -11.30 -0.61
C PHE A 234 -17.08 -11.50 -1.94
N SER A 235 -17.77 -11.34 -3.07
CA SER A 235 -17.14 -11.32 -4.39
C SER A 235 -16.21 -10.11 -4.56
N GLY A 236 -15.32 -10.14 -5.56
CA GLY A 236 -14.41 -9.02 -5.84
C GLY A 236 -15.14 -7.69 -6.02
N GLY A 237 -16.18 -7.67 -6.86
CA GLY A 237 -17.01 -6.49 -7.10
C GLY A 237 -17.81 -6.03 -5.88
N GLN A 238 -18.28 -6.96 -5.03
CA GLN A 238 -18.96 -6.62 -3.79
C GLN A 238 -18.00 -5.95 -2.80
N ARG A 239 -16.79 -6.52 -2.60
CA ARG A 239 -15.75 -5.89 -1.76
C ARG A 239 -15.39 -4.49 -2.24
N GLN A 240 -15.24 -4.34 -3.56
CA GLN A 240 -14.92 -3.06 -4.17
C GLN A 240 -15.99 -2.02 -3.84
N ARG A 241 -17.26 -2.34 -4.10
CA ARG A 241 -18.39 -1.44 -3.82
C ARG A 241 -18.52 -1.09 -2.33
N LEU A 242 -18.29 -2.05 -1.41
CA LEU A 242 -18.27 -1.77 0.03
C LEU A 242 -17.09 -0.86 0.43
N THR A 243 -15.92 -1.02 -0.20
CA THR A 243 -14.76 -0.15 0.04
C THR A 243 -15.03 1.28 -0.47
N ILE A 244 -15.70 1.41 -1.61
CA ILE A 244 -16.15 2.70 -2.15
C ILE A 244 -17.18 3.32 -1.20
N ALA A 245 -18.20 2.57 -0.76
CA ALA A 245 -19.22 3.04 0.18
C ALA A 245 -18.57 3.59 1.46
N ARG A 246 -17.57 2.89 2.01
CA ARG A 246 -16.80 3.36 3.17
C ARG A 246 -16.11 4.71 2.93
N ALA A 247 -15.54 4.92 1.76
CA ALA A 247 -14.91 6.19 1.42
C ALA A 247 -15.94 7.31 1.26
N LEU A 248 -17.12 7.01 0.71
CA LEU A 248 -18.23 7.95 0.54
C LEU A 248 -18.87 8.38 1.87
N MET A 249 -18.70 7.61 2.95
CA MET A 249 -19.12 8.02 4.31
C MET A 249 -18.32 9.21 4.85
N ARG A 250 -17.16 9.53 4.27
CA ARG A 250 -16.31 10.64 4.73
C ARG A 250 -16.59 11.90 3.89
N PRO A 251 -17.10 12.98 4.48
CA PRO A 251 -17.28 14.23 3.78
C PRO A 251 -15.92 14.89 3.52
N ALA A 252 -15.36 14.67 2.34
CA ALA A 252 -14.05 15.18 1.95
C ALA A 252 -14.15 16.04 0.67
N PRO A 253 -13.35 17.13 0.56
CA PRO A 253 -13.24 17.91 -0.67
C PRO A 253 -12.74 17.12 -1.87
N PHE A 254 -11.95 16.05 -1.62
CA PHE A 254 -11.40 15.18 -2.66
C PHE A 254 -11.81 13.73 -2.43
N LEU A 255 -12.21 13.07 -3.52
CA LEU A 255 -12.38 11.62 -3.57
C LEU A 255 -11.43 11.05 -4.62
N ILE A 256 -10.53 10.16 -4.21
CA ILE A 256 -9.60 9.47 -5.10
C ILE A 256 -10.05 8.03 -5.27
N LEU A 257 -10.28 7.61 -6.51
CA LEU A 257 -10.57 6.24 -6.92
C LEU A 257 -9.35 5.68 -7.65
N ASP A 258 -8.51 4.91 -6.95
CA ASP A 258 -7.27 4.36 -7.52
C ASP A 258 -7.51 2.98 -8.13
N ASP A 259 -7.76 2.92 -9.44
CA ASP A 259 -8.11 1.72 -10.23
C ASP A 259 -9.20 0.86 -9.56
N SER A 260 -10.00 1.52 -8.75
CA SER A 260 -10.94 0.90 -7.82
C SER A 260 -12.26 0.48 -8.46
N THR A 261 -12.46 0.74 -9.74
CA THR A 261 -13.63 0.31 -10.52
C THR A 261 -13.33 -0.87 -11.46
N SER A 262 -12.07 -1.32 -11.52
CA SER A 262 -11.60 -2.37 -12.45
C SER A 262 -12.29 -3.73 -12.28
N ALA A 263 -12.77 -4.05 -11.07
CA ALA A 263 -13.52 -5.28 -10.78
C ALA A 263 -15.04 -5.16 -11.02
N LEU A 264 -15.51 -4.00 -11.50
CA LEU A 264 -16.91 -3.76 -11.82
C LEU A 264 -17.18 -3.97 -13.32
N ASP A 265 -18.38 -4.41 -13.62
CA ASP A 265 -18.88 -4.37 -14.99
C ASP A 265 -19.16 -2.92 -15.42
N TYR A 266 -19.18 -2.70 -16.72
CA TYR A 266 -19.31 -1.37 -17.31
C TYR A 266 -20.57 -0.61 -16.84
N LEU A 267 -21.70 -1.31 -16.74
CA LEU A 267 -22.96 -0.69 -16.36
C LEU A 267 -22.96 -0.24 -14.89
N THR A 268 -22.45 -1.09 -14.00
CA THR A 268 -22.30 -0.77 -12.57
C THR A 268 -21.32 0.37 -12.37
N GLU A 269 -20.18 0.38 -13.06
CA GLU A 269 -19.21 1.47 -13.03
C GLU A 269 -19.81 2.80 -13.49
N SER A 270 -20.51 2.80 -14.62
CA SER A 270 -21.16 3.99 -15.15
C SER A 270 -22.20 4.56 -14.19
N ARG A 271 -23.04 3.71 -13.58
CA ARG A 271 -24.04 4.13 -12.58
C ARG A 271 -23.39 4.68 -11.31
N LEU A 272 -22.31 4.04 -10.83
CA LEU A 272 -21.54 4.49 -9.69
C LEU A 272 -20.96 5.90 -9.93
N LEU A 273 -20.26 6.11 -11.04
CA LEU A 273 -19.64 7.39 -11.35
C LEU A 273 -20.71 8.50 -11.57
N ALA A 274 -21.84 8.16 -12.15
CA ALA A 274 -22.98 9.08 -12.26
C ALA A 274 -23.55 9.44 -10.88
N ALA A 275 -23.77 8.45 -10.01
CA ALA A 275 -24.28 8.67 -8.66
C ALA A 275 -23.34 9.55 -7.82
N ILE A 276 -22.02 9.32 -7.90
CA ILE A 276 -21.02 10.16 -7.22
C ILE A 276 -21.11 11.60 -7.73
N ARG A 277 -21.14 11.82 -9.03
CA ARG A 277 -21.19 13.16 -9.64
C ARG A 277 -22.47 13.93 -9.27
N ASP A 278 -23.60 13.23 -9.28
CA ASP A 278 -24.90 13.86 -9.02
C ASP A 278 -25.06 14.25 -7.53
N ASN A 279 -24.52 13.44 -6.62
CA ASN A 279 -24.66 13.65 -5.18
C ASN A 279 -23.52 14.48 -4.56
N LEU A 280 -22.29 14.44 -5.12
CA LEU A 280 -21.10 15.07 -4.56
C LEU A 280 -20.58 16.24 -5.43
N LYS A 281 -21.46 17.17 -5.80
CA LYS A 281 -21.15 18.30 -6.72
C LYS A 281 -20.01 19.22 -6.27
N SER A 282 -19.77 19.31 -4.97
CA SER A 282 -18.67 20.13 -4.41
C SER A 282 -17.37 19.35 -4.18
N THR A 283 -17.41 18.02 -4.31
CA THR A 283 -16.24 17.15 -4.15
C THR A 283 -15.53 17.02 -5.49
N SER A 284 -14.22 17.26 -5.50
CA SER A 284 -13.40 17.02 -6.68
C SER A 284 -13.01 15.55 -6.75
N LEU A 285 -13.26 14.95 -7.93
CA LEU A 285 -13.06 13.52 -8.14
C LEU A 285 -11.76 13.27 -8.90
N ILE A 286 -10.90 12.41 -8.37
CA ILE A 286 -9.69 11.96 -9.04
C ILE A 286 -9.84 10.47 -9.34
N ILE A 287 -9.84 10.09 -10.62
CA ILE A 287 -10.01 8.72 -11.07
C ILE A 287 -8.71 8.25 -11.72
N VAL A 288 -8.04 7.30 -11.10
CA VAL A 288 -6.96 6.57 -11.75
C VAL A 288 -7.55 5.35 -12.43
N SER A 289 -7.36 5.21 -13.71
CA SER A 289 -7.85 4.07 -14.46
C SER A 289 -6.89 3.69 -15.59
N GLN A 290 -6.87 2.42 -15.92
CA GLN A 290 -6.25 1.94 -17.14
C GLN A 290 -7.24 1.91 -18.32
N ARG A 291 -8.54 2.11 -18.05
CA ARG A 291 -9.62 2.09 -19.04
C ARG A 291 -10.00 3.50 -19.47
N THR A 292 -9.94 3.78 -20.76
CA THR A 292 -10.35 5.07 -21.30
C THR A 292 -11.86 5.31 -21.14
N ASN A 293 -12.66 4.25 -21.15
CA ASN A 293 -14.11 4.33 -20.98
C ASN A 293 -14.52 4.92 -19.63
N SER A 294 -13.79 4.60 -18.54
CA SER A 294 -14.01 5.15 -17.19
C SER A 294 -13.73 6.65 -17.12
N LEU A 295 -12.93 7.17 -18.06
CA LEU A 295 -12.48 8.56 -18.07
C LEU A 295 -13.18 9.44 -19.11
N LYS A 296 -14.11 8.92 -19.91
CA LYS A 296 -14.81 9.71 -20.95
C LYS A 296 -15.56 10.93 -20.42
N ALA A 297 -16.04 10.84 -19.19
CA ALA A 297 -16.90 11.86 -18.61
C ALA A 297 -16.20 12.73 -17.56
N VAL A 298 -14.87 12.65 -17.42
CA VAL A 298 -14.10 13.54 -16.55
C VAL A 298 -13.77 14.85 -17.29
N ASP A 299 -13.58 15.92 -16.53
CA ASP A 299 -13.33 17.25 -17.09
C ASP A 299 -11.91 17.35 -17.69
N GLN A 300 -10.94 16.71 -17.07
CA GLN A 300 -9.54 16.67 -17.53
C GLN A 300 -8.96 15.28 -17.37
N ILE A 301 -8.11 14.87 -18.29
CA ILE A 301 -7.35 13.61 -18.24
C ILE A 301 -5.87 13.94 -18.32
N LEU A 302 -5.11 13.49 -17.33
CA LEU A 302 -3.66 13.53 -17.31
C LEU A 302 -3.13 12.20 -17.89
N VAL A 303 -2.39 12.27 -18.98
CA VAL A 303 -1.73 11.12 -19.61
C VAL A 303 -0.28 11.08 -19.14
N LEU A 304 0.09 10.00 -18.47
CA LEU A 304 1.44 9.77 -17.95
C LEU A 304 2.16 8.66 -18.73
N ASP A 305 3.41 8.91 -19.09
CA ASP A 305 4.32 7.90 -19.63
C ASP A 305 5.70 8.02 -18.97
N LYS A 306 6.16 6.92 -18.37
CA LYS A 306 7.51 6.85 -17.73
C LYS A 306 7.84 8.03 -16.82
N GLY A 307 6.87 8.48 -16.05
CA GLY A 307 7.02 9.60 -15.12
C GLY A 307 6.82 10.99 -15.72
N HIS A 308 6.59 11.10 -17.02
CA HIS A 308 6.36 12.38 -17.71
C HIS A 308 4.88 12.59 -18.01
N GLN A 309 4.46 13.85 -17.93
CA GLN A 309 3.18 14.29 -18.45
C GLN A 309 3.28 14.42 -19.97
N VAL A 310 2.60 13.54 -20.70
CA VAL A 310 2.60 13.53 -22.17
C VAL A 310 1.30 14.06 -22.77
N GLY A 311 0.29 14.34 -21.95
CA GLY A 311 -0.96 14.97 -22.35
C GLY A 311 -1.79 15.43 -21.16
N LEU A 312 -2.55 16.50 -21.38
CA LEU A 312 -3.56 17.01 -20.47
C LEU A 312 -4.69 17.62 -21.31
N GLY A 313 -5.91 17.18 -21.12
CA GLY A 313 -7.07 17.66 -21.86
C GLY A 313 -8.28 16.78 -21.61
N ASN A 314 -9.42 17.04 -22.26
CA ASN A 314 -10.59 16.18 -22.20
C ASN A 314 -10.44 14.94 -23.11
N HIS A 315 -11.41 14.03 -23.04
CA HIS A 315 -11.39 12.79 -23.84
C HIS A 315 -11.27 13.04 -25.34
N GLU A 316 -12.08 13.98 -25.88
CA GLU A 316 -12.13 14.27 -27.31
C GLU A 316 -10.84 14.91 -27.81
N GLU A 317 -10.31 15.89 -27.06
CA GLU A 317 -9.04 16.56 -27.36
C GLU A 317 -7.88 15.57 -27.39
N LEU A 318 -7.76 14.70 -26.37
CA LEU A 318 -6.70 13.71 -26.30
C LEU A 318 -6.85 12.62 -27.37
N LEU A 319 -8.06 12.23 -27.69
CA LEU A 319 -8.32 11.29 -28.78
C LEU A 319 -7.95 11.87 -30.14
N ALA A 320 -8.04 13.20 -30.33
CA ALA A 320 -7.64 13.87 -31.57
C ALA A 320 -6.12 14.15 -31.66
N THR A 321 -5.45 14.40 -30.53
CA THR A 321 -4.09 14.99 -30.53
C THR A 321 -3.01 14.13 -29.88
N ASN A 322 -3.37 13.19 -28.96
CA ASN A 322 -2.39 12.43 -28.18
C ASN A 322 -2.30 10.97 -28.67
N LYS A 323 -1.19 10.63 -29.29
CA LYS A 323 -0.96 9.30 -29.85
C LYS A 323 -1.01 8.18 -28.80
N LEU A 324 -0.40 8.40 -27.63
CA LEU A 324 -0.40 7.37 -26.56
C LEU A 324 -1.82 7.11 -26.07
N TYR A 325 -2.62 8.17 -25.90
CA TYR A 325 -4.02 8.03 -25.50
C TYR A 325 -4.86 7.30 -26.56
N GLN A 326 -4.64 7.59 -27.83
CA GLN A 326 -5.24 6.87 -28.96
C GLN A 326 -4.88 5.38 -28.92
N ASP A 327 -3.58 5.08 -28.79
CA ASP A 327 -3.09 3.69 -28.76
C ASP A 327 -3.72 2.89 -27.60
N ILE A 328 -3.83 3.49 -26.41
CA ILE A 328 -4.52 2.89 -25.25
C ILE A 328 -6.00 2.68 -25.57
N HIS A 329 -6.67 3.67 -26.12
CA HIS A 329 -8.11 3.62 -26.43
C HIS A 329 -8.43 2.53 -27.46
N TYR A 330 -7.73 2.51 -28.59
CA TYR A 330 -8.00 1.54 -29.66
C TYR A 330 -7.60 0.11 -29.27
N SER A 331 -6.55 -0.07 -28.47
CA SER A 331 -6.18 -1.41 -27.97
C SER A 331 -7.26 -2.05 -27.09
N GLN A 332 -8.04 -1.24 -26.39
CA GLN A 332 -9.15 -1.70 -25.55
C GLN A 332 -10.38 -2.05 -26.39
N HIS A 333 -10.72 -1.24 -27.38
CA HIS A 333 -11.86 -1.50 -28.26
C HIS A 333 -11.68 -2.74 -29.13
N GLN A 334 -10.44 -3.02 -29.59
CA GLN A 334 -10.17 -4.25 -30.35
C GLN A 334 -10.34 -5.52 -29.50
N LYS A 335 -10.06 -5.46 -28.20
CA LYS A 335 -10.28 -6.56 -27.27
C LYS A 335 -11.77 -6.79 -26.98
N GLU A 336 -12.54 -5.71 -26.77
CA GLU A 336 -13.98 -5.80 -26.53
C GLU A 336 -14.71 -6.48 -27.71
N VAL A 337 -14.35 -6.14 -28.96
CA VAL A 337 -14.93 -6.77 -30.17
C VAL A 337 -14.50 -8.24 -30.32
N ALA A 338 -13.32 -8.61 -29.85
CA ALA A 338 -12.82 -9.99 -29.92
C ALA A 338 -13.41 -10.92 -28.85
N ASP A 339 -13.82 -10.36 -27.70
CA ASP A 339 -14.44 -11.11 -26.58
C ASP A 339 -15.97 -11.29 -26.76
N GLU A 340 -16.61 -10.49 -27.64
CA GLU A 340 -18.05 -10.59 -27.95
C GLU A 340 -18.35 -11.50 -29.19
N GLY A 341 -17.36 -12.02 -29.91
CA GLY A 341 -17.47 -12.90 -31.07
C GLY A 341 -17.06 -14.34 -30.77
#